data_ba2ce1c960cb3a477e2bba930a4215df
#
_entry.id   ba2ce1c960cb3a477e2bba930a4215df
#
_cell.length_a   1.000
_cell.length_b   1.000
_cell.length_c   1.000
_cell.angle_alpha   90.00
_cell.angle_beta   90.00
_cell.angle_gamma   90.00
#
_symmetry.space_group_name_H-M   'P 1'
#
loop_
_entity.id
_entity.type
_entity.pdbx_description
1 polymer ?
#
loop_
_entity_poly.entity_id
_entity_poly.type
_entity_poly.pdbx_seq_one_letter_code
_entity_poly.pdbx_strand_id
1 'polypeptide(L)'
;PKDFTFVCPTEIVAFDELADDFKDRDAVVIGASTDTDFVHRAWRESHDDLKNVTIPWLADNNKELASALGILEKDEGVALRATFLVDPQGIIRHVSVNDLSVGRNPKEVMRILDALQTDELCPCNWQQGDEVLQPAA
;
A
#
# COMPACT_ATOMS: atom_id res chain seq x y z
N PRO A 1 -2.29 -2.53 9.96
CA PRO A 1 -2.09 -3.39 11.16
C PRO A 1 -3.30 -4.23 11.52
N LYS A 2 -4.41 -3.59 11.91
CA LYS A 2 -5.65 -4.25 12.34
C LYS A 2 -6.87 -3.36 12.12
N ASP A 3 -8.04 -3.98 11.98
CA ASP A 3 -9.31 -3.32 11.78
C ASP A 3 -9.81 -2.65 13.09
N PHE A 4 -10.85 -1.83 12.96
CA PHE A 4 -11.47 -1.10 14.08
C PHE A 4 -10.48 -0.19 14.85
N THR A 5 -9.54 0.44 14.12
CA THR A 5 -8.57 1.41 14.65
C THR A 5 -8.76 2.79 14.02
N PHE A 6 -7.87 3.74 14.34
CA PHE A 6 -8.08 5.16 14.01
C PHE A 6 -7.30 5.63 12.78
N VAL A 7 -6.06 5.17 12.58
CA VAL A 7 -5.22 5.57 11.43
C VAL A 7 -5.59 4.78 10.18
N CYS A 8 -5.85 3.47 10.31
CA CYS A 8 -6.13 2.58 9.18
C CYS A 8 -7.27 3.06 8.26
N PRO A 9 -8.42 3.55 8.77
CA PRO A 9 -9.48 4.02 7.88
C PRO A 9 -9.02 5.18 6.99
N THR A 10 -8.23 6.09 7.52
CA THR A 10 -7.71 7.25 6.75
C THR A 10 -6.82 6.81 5.60
N GLU A 11 -6.01 5.78 5.81
CA GLU A 11 -5.14 5.21 4.79
C GLU A 11 -5.93 4.49 3.70
N ILE A 12 -6.90 3.66 4.11
CA ILE A 12 -7.74 2.89 3.17
C ILE A 12 -8.52 3.83 2.26
N VAL A 13 -9.15 4.86 2.83
CA VAL A 13 -9.88 5.87 2.05
C VAL A 13 -8.93 6.60 1.08
N ALA A 14 -7.75 7.03 1.55
CA ALA A 14 -6.79 7.74 0.71
C ALA A 14 -6.28 6.88 -0.47
N PHE A 15 -6.07 5.58 -0.26
CA PHE A 15 -5.72 4.66 -1.35
C PHE A 15 -6.90 4.41 -2.29
N ASP A 16 -8.11 4.28 -1.77
CA ASP A 16 -9.31 4.07 -2.58
C ASP A 16 -9.64 5.28 -3.45
N GLU A 17 -9.44 6.49 -2.95
CA GLU A 17 -9.57 7.73 -3.73
C GLU A 17 -8.63 7.78 -4.93
N LEU A 18 -7.48 7.12 -4.85
CA LEU A 18 -6.50 7.01 -5.94
C LEU A 18 -6.62 5.69 -6.73
N ALA A 19 -7.61 4.85 -6.44
CA ALA A 19 -7.72 3.52 -7.06
C ALA A 19 -7.83 3.60 -8.59
N ASP A 20 -8.60 4.55 -9.13
CA ASP A 20 -8.72 4.76 -10.57
C ASP A 20 -7.41 5.28 -11.18
N ASP A 21 -6.70 6.17 -10.49
CA ASP A 21 -5.38 6.64 -10.94
C ASP A 21 -4.35 5.51 -10.98
N PHE A 22 -4.38 4.59 -10.01
CA PHE A 22 -3.57 3.37 -10.05
C PHE A 22 -3.95 2.47 -11.20
N LYS A 23 -5.26 2.29 -11.44
CA LYS A 23 -5.77 1.48 -12.55
C LYS A 23 -5.35 2.05 -13.91
N ASP A 24 -5.34 3.36 -14.08
CA ASP A 24 -4.85 4.02 -15.30
C ASP A 24 -3.37 3.73 -15.58
N ARG A 25 -2.64 3.28 -14.57
CA ARG A 25 -1.24 2.84 -14.63
C ARG A 25 -1.08 1.31 -14.66
N ASP A 26 -2.15 0.59 -14.98
CA ASP A 26 -2.19 -0.88 -14.94
C ASP A 26 -1.80 -1.47 -13.58
N ALA A 27 -2.08 -0.75 -12.49
CA ALA A 27 -1.79 -1.18 -11.14
C ALA A 27 -3.07 -1.48 -10.35
N VAL A 28 -3.01 -2.47 -9.48
CA VAL A 28 -4.09 -2.86 -8.57
C VAL A 28 -3.64 -2.61 -7.14
N VAL A 29 -4.48 -1.94 -6.37
CA VAL A 29 -4.25 -1.75 -4.93
C VAL A 29 -4.94 -2.87 -4.16
N ILE A 30 -4.20 -3.54 -3.30
CA ILE A 30 -4.73 -4.58 -2.40
C ILE A 30 -4.34 -4.20 -0.98
N GLY A 31 -5.33 -4.07 -0.10
CA GLY A 31 -5.10 -3.92 1.33
C GLY A 31 -4.88 -5.26 2.01
N ALA A 32 -4.22 -5.25 3.16
CA ALA A 32 -4.06 -6.45 3.98
C ALA A 32 -3.99 -6.05 5.46
N SER A 33 -4.55 -6.86 6.33
CA SER A 33 -4.33 -6.77 7.76
C SER A 33 -4.37 -8.16 8.42
N THR A 34 -4.03 -8.20 9.69
CA THR A 34 -3.97 -9.46 10.47
C THR A 34 -5.33 -9.91 11.00
N ASP A 35 -6.42 -9.27 10.57
CA ASP A 35 -7.77 -9.68 10.92
C ASP A 35 -8.35 -10.69 9.93
N THR A 36 -9.46 -11.31 10.31
CA THR A 36 -10.19 -12.25 9.47
C THR A 36 -11.04 -11.52 8.42
N ASP A 37 -11.45 -12.23 7.38
CA ASP A 37 -12.39 -11.73 6.37
C ASP A 37 -13.74 -11.33 6.97
N PHE A 38 -14.19 -12.02 8.00
CA PHE A 38 -15.42 -11.67 8.74
C PHE A 38 -15.29 -10.32 9.46
N VAL A 39 -14.13 -10.06 10.08
CA VAL A 39 -13.83 -8.77 10.74
C VAL A 39 -13.73 -7.66 9.71
N HIS A 40 -13.04 -7.87 8.60
CA HIS A 40 -12.98 -6.91 7.49
C HIS A 40 -14.36 -6.52 6.99
N ARG A 41 -15.21 -7.51 6.76
CA ARG A 41 -16.58 -7.29 6.32
C ARG A 41 -17.39 -6.49 7.32
N ALA A 42 -17.39 -6.88 8.59
CA ALA A 42 -18.12 -6.19 9.64
C ALA A 42 -17.67 -4.73 9.77
N TRP A 43 -16.37 -4.47 9.68
CA TRP A 43 -15.84 -3.12 9.76
C TRP A 43 -16.24 -2.25 8.57
N ARG A 44 -16.16 -2.79 7.35
CA ARG A 44 -16.62 -2.08 6.14
C ARG A 44 -18.10 -1.72 6.22
N GLU A 45 -18.93 -2.65 6.69
CA GLU A 45 -20.37 -2.44 6.79
C GLU A 45 -20.76 -1.42 7.89
N SER A 46 -19.99 -1.33 8.96
CA SER A 46 -20.27 -0.49 10.13
C SER A 46 -19.61 0.90 10.11
N HIS A 47 -18.56 1.10 9.31
CA HIS A 47 -17.81 2.35 9.27
C HIS A 47 -18.22 3.20 8.07
N ASP A 48 -18.70 4.42 8.31
CA ASP A 48 -19.30 5.26 7.26
C ASP A 48 -18.34 5.53 6.10
N ASP A 49 -17.06 5.77 6.37
CA ASP A 49 -16.06 6.08 5.33
C ASP A 49 -15.62 4.83 4.54
N LEU A 50 -15.86 3.62 5.07
CA LEU A 50 -15.41 2.37 4.45
C LEU A 50 -16.47 1.64 3.63
N LYS A 51 -17.73 2.02 3.77
CA LYS A 51 -18.87 1.34 3.10
C LYS A 51 -18.72 1.23 1.59
N ASN A 52 -18.15 2.25 0.95
CA ASN A 52 -18.04 2.36 -0.49
C ASN A 52 -16.63 2.10 -1.04
N VAL A 53 -15.71 1.70 -0.17
CA VAL A 53 -14.34 1.38 -0.57
C VAL A 53 -14.33 0.19 -1.53
N THR A 54 -13.61 0.31 -2.64
CA THR A 54 -13.60 -0.67 -3.72
C THR A 54 -12.39 -1.60 -3.72
N ILE A 55 -11.28 -1.19 -3.08
CA ILE A 55 -10.06 -2.01 -3.04
C ILE A 55 -10.30 -3.32 -2.29
N PRO A 56 -9.80 -4.46 -2.80
CA PRO A 56 -9.89 -5.74 -2.10
C PRO A 56 -8.95 -5.78 -0.89
N TRP A 57 -9.33 -6.56 0.13
CA TRP A 57 -8.54 -6.73 1.34
C TRP A 57 -8.22 -8.20 1.57
N LEU A 58 -6.94 -8.48 1.84
CA LEU A 58 -6.46 -9.79 2.26
C LEU A 58 -6.57 -9.94 3.78
N ALA A 59 -7.02 -11.10 4.21
CA ALA A 59 -7.08 -11.50 5.60
C ALA A 59 -5.85 -12.34 5.96
N ASP A 60 -4.82 -11.72 6.54
CA ASP A 60 -3.60 -12.37 7.00
C ASP A 60 -3.71 -12.75 8.50
N ASN A 61 -4.81 -13.38 8.87
CA ASN A 61 -5.12 -13.69 10.27
C ASN A 61 -4.17 -14.73 10.90
N ASN A 62 -3.54 -15.58 10.09
CA ASN A 62 -2.47 -16.48 10.55
C ASN A 62 -1.08 -15.84 10.51
N LYS A 63 -0.96 -14.60 10.03
CA LYS A 63 0.26 -13.80 9.99
C LYS A 63 1.38 -14.36 9.13
N GLU A 64 1.07 -15.24 8.21
CA GLU A 64 2.05 -15.82 7.28
C GLU A 64 2.64 -14.77 6.36
N LEU A 65 1.80 -13.90 5.78
CA LEU A 65 2.26 -12.84 4.87
C LEU A 65 3.12 -11.81 5.62
N ALA A 66 2.64 -11.31 6.76
CA ALA A 66 3.38 -10.34 7.56
C ALA A 66 4.74 -10.91 8.03
N SER A 67 4.78 -12.19 8.40
CA SER A 67 6.01 -12.86 8.79
C SER A 67 6.97 -13.04 7.62
N ALA A 68 6.47 -13.49 6.46
CA ALA A 68 7.28 -13.70 5.25
C ALA A 68 7.88 -12.39 4.73
N LEU A 69 7.15 -11.28 4.84
CA LEU A 69 7.62 -9.95 4.43
C LEU A 69 8.48 -9.24 5.50
N GLY A 70 8.66 -9.84 6.69
CA GLY A 70 9.47 -9.27 7.75
C GLY A 70 8.87 -8.03 8.43
N ILE A 71 7.56 -7.84 8.36
CA ILE A 71 6.85 -6.66 8.88
C ILE A 71 5.96 -6.96 10.10
N LEU A 72 6.02 -8.15 10.64
CA LEU A 72 5.26 -8.50 11.83
C LEU A 72 5.85 -7.82 13.07
N GLU A 73 5.07 -6.93 13.68
CA GLU A 73 5.37 -6.38 15.00
C GLU A 73 4.99 -7.45 16.04
N LYS A 74 5.99 -7.94 16.81
CA LYS A 74 5.84 -9.17 17.58
C LYS A 74 5.09 -9.00 18.89
N ASP A 75 5.17 -7.81 19.50
CA ASP A 75 4.55 -7.55 20.80
C ASP A 75 3.04 -7.45 20.70
N GLU A 76 2.54 -6.76 19.67
CA GLU A 76 1.12 -6.67 19.38
C GLU A 76 0.60 -7.78 18.42
N GLY A 77 1.50 -8.44 17.71
CA GLY A 77 1.14 -9.48 16.75
C GLY A 77 0.40 -8.97 15.54
N VAL A 78 0.72 -7.77 15.08
CA VAL A 78 0.11 -7.12 13.92
C VAL A 78 1.18 -6.71 12.90
N ALA A 79 0.76 -6.45 11.66
CA ALA A 79 1.68 -5.93 10.64
C ALA A 79 1.99 -4.46 10.91
N LEU A 80 3.25 -4.05 10.70
CA LEU A 80 3.61 -2.63 10.56
C LEU A 80 2.92 -2.01 9.34
N ARG A 81 2.89 -0.68 9.27
CA ARG A 81 2.31 0.05 8.12
C ARG A 81 3.24 0.01 6.93
N ALA A 82 3.27 -1.14 6.26
CA ALA A 82 4.11 -1.38 5.11
C ALA A 82 3.35 -1.18 3.80
N THR A 83 4.11 -0.79 2.77
CA THR A 83 3.65 -0.71 1.39
C THR A 83 4.68 -1.35 0.49
N PHE A 84 4.22 -2.19 -0.43
CA PHE A 84 5.06 -2.90 -1.40
C PHE A 84 4.58 -2.55 -2.81
N LEU A 85 5.50 -2.22 -3.71
CA LEU A 85 5.24 -2.22 -5.14
C LEU A 85 5.84 -3.47 -5.75
N VAL A 86 4.99 -4.26 -6.39
CA VAL A 86 5.36 -5.54 -7.01
C VAL A 86 5.14 -5.43 -8.51
N ASP A 87 6.14 -5.79 -9.30
CA ASP A 87 6.06 -5.74 -10.76
C ASP A 87 5.29 -6.93 -11.34
N PRO A 88 4.99 -6.92 -12.67
CA PRO A 88 4.27 -8.02 -13.32
C PRO A 88 4.97 -9.38 -13.24
N GLN A 89 6.28 -9.43 -12.98
CA GLN A 89 7.06 -10.65 -12.80
C GLN A 89 7.05 -11.16 -11.36
N GLY A 90 6.35 -10.46 -10.44
CA GLY A 90 6.29 -10.82 -9.04
C GLY A 90 7.49 -10.35 -8.20
N ILE A 91 8.28 -9.42 -8.72
CA ILE A 91 9.46 -8.87 -8.03
C ILE A 91 9.06 -7.63 -7.24
N ILE A 92 9.44 -7.58 -5.96
CA ILE A 92 9.26 -6.38 -5.13
C ILE A 92 10.26 -5.32 -5.58
N ARG A 93 9.77 -4.18 -6.05
CA ARG A 93 10.56 -3.06 -6.56
C ARG A 93 10.69 -1.91 -5.58
N HIS A 94 9.80 -1.82 -4.62
CA HIS A 94 9.81 -0.80 -3.59
C HIS A 94 9.17 -1.33 -2.31
N VAL A 95 9.74 -0.96 -1.18
CA VAL A 95 9.20 -1.22 0.16
C VAL A 95 9.30 0.05 0.97
N SER A 96 8.21 0.45 1.62
CA SER A 96 8.24 1.41 2.71
C SER A 96 7.54 0.83 3.93
N VAL A 97 8.07 1.11 5.11
CA VAL A 97 7.51 0.62 6.37
C VAL A 97 7.49 1.76 7.37
N ASN A 98 6.30 2.14 7.80
CA ASN A 98 6.10 3.10 8.86
C ASN A 98 5.79 2.38 10.19
N ASP A 99 6.16 3.01 11.28
CA ASP A 99 5.70 2.61 12.60
C ASP A 99 4.16 2.71 12.71
N LEU A 100 3.60 2.01 13.68
CA LEU A 100 2.13 1.88 13.86
C LEU A 100 1.41 3.22 14.02
N SER A 101 2.10 4.24 14.52
CA SER A 101 1.55 5.58 14.75
C SER A 101 1.56 6.51 13.53
N VAL A 102 2.22 6.11 12.44
CA VAL A 102 2.46 6.98 11.28
C VAL A 102 1.77 6.44 10.03
N GLY A 103 0.76 7.16 9.53
CA GLY A 103 0.06 6.83 8.29
C GLY A 103 0.97 6.90 7.05
N ARG A 104 0.59 6.14 6.03
CA ARG A 104 1.27 6.11 4.73
C ARG A 104 1.00 7.39 3.94
N ASN A 105 1.77 7.57 2.86
CA ASN A 105 1.54 8.63 1.87
C ASN A 105 1.26 8.02 0.49
N PRO A 106 -0.01 7.81 0.10
CA PRO A 106 -0.36 7.20 -1.19
C PRO A 106 0.15 7.97 -2.41
N LYS A 107 0.30 9.28 -2.32
CA LYS A 107 0.83 10.12 -3.41
C LYS A 107 2.31 9.83 -3.67
N GLU A 108 3.08 9.55 -2.62
CA GLU A 108 4.48 9.13 -2.75
C GLU A 108 4.57 7.73 -3.36
N VAL A 109 3.67 6.82 -3.00
CA VAL A 109 3.58 5.49 -3.63
C VAL A 109 3.31 5.64 -5.13
N MET A 110 2.40 6.53 -5.51
CA MET A 110 2.10 6.85 -6.92
C MET A 110 3.33 7.41 -7.65
N ARG A 111 4.04 8.34 -7.02
CA ARG A 111 5.26 8.93 -7.58
C ARG A 111 6.32 7.85 -7.88
N ILE A 112 6.52 6.92 -6.96
CA ILE A 112 7.48 5.82 -7.14
C ILE A 112 7.03 4.86 -8.22
N LEU A 113 5.72 4.53 -8.26
CA LEU A 113 5.17 3.71 -9.34
C LEU A 113 5.42 4.36 -10.71
N ASP A 114 5.13 5.64 -10.85
CA ASP A 114 5.37 6.39 -12.08
C ASP A 114 6.86 6.34 -12.49
N ALA A 115 7.75 6.54 -11.53
CA ALA A 115 9.20 6.46 -11.76
C ALA A 115 9.63 5.06 -12.21
N LEU A 116 9.14 4.01 -11.55
CA LEU A 116 9.45 2.62 -11.91
C LEU A 116 8.96 2.27 -13.32
N GLN A 117 7.81 2.80 -13.74
CA GLN A 117 7.23 2.54 -15.06
C GLN A 117 7.93 3.27 -16.20
N THR A 118 8.75 4.29 -15.93
CA THR A 118 9.56 4.93 -16.98
C THR A 118 10.66 4.02 -17.50
N ASP A 119 11.13 3.07 -16.69
CA ASP A 119 12.32 2.24 -16.92
C ASP A 119 13.60 3.08 -17.20
N GLU A 120 13.62 4.32 -16.69
CA GLU A 120 14.67 5.31 -16.88
C GLU A 120 15.34 5.69 -15.56
N LEU A 121 16.43 6.45 -15.62
CA LEU A 121 17.12 6.94 -14.43
C LEU A 121 16.45 8.21 -13.91
N CYS A 122 15.51 8.05 -12.99
CA CYS A 122 14.82 9.16 -12.35
C CYS A 122 15.69 9.78 -11.24
N PRO A 123 15.99 11.08 -11.29
CA PRO A 123 16.82 11.72 -10.27
C PRO A 123 16.08 11.86 -8.93
N CYS A 124 16.82 12.27 -7.91
CA CYS A 124 16.25 12.62 -6.61
C CYS A 124 15.13 13.64 -6.77
N ASN A 125 14.04 13.49 -6.01
CA ASN A 125 12.83 14.32 -6.07
C ASN A 125 12.09 14.33 -7.42
N TRP A 126 12.40 13.40 -8.31
CA TRP A 126 11.72 13.31 -9.60
C TRP A 126 10.20 13.16 -9.41
N GLN A 127 9.45 13.86 -10.26
CA GLN A 127 7.99 13.72 -10.39
C GLN A 127 7.62 13.46 -11.84
N GLN A 128 6.45 12.86 -12.06
CA GLN A 128 5.94 12.62 -13.40
C GLN A 128 5.95 13.88 -14.24
N GLY A 129 6.59 13.82 -15.41
CA GLY A 129 6.79 14.94 -16.33
C GLY A 129 8.15 15.61 -16.21
N ASP A 130 8.93 15.32 -15.17
CA ASP A 130 10.30 15.82 -15.05
C ASP A 130 11.26 15.06 -15.97
N GLU A 131 12.39 15.69 -16.28
CA GLU A 131 13.44 15.07 -17.08
C GLU A 131 14.10 13.88 -16.34
N VAL A 132 14.52 12.89 -17.11
CA VAL A 132 15.27 11.74 -16.62
C VAL A 132 16.77 11.93 -16.92
N LEU A 133 17.61 11.22 -16.15
CA LEU A 133 19.06 11.28 -16.35
C LEU A 133 19.46 10.44 -17.57
N GLN A 134 20.35 10.98 -18.38
CA GLN A 134 21.00 10.22 -19.44
C GLN A 134 22.26 9.58 -18.90
N PRO A 135 22.47 8.25 -19.12
CA PRO A 135 23.75 7.64 -18.77
C PRO A 135 24.89 8.36 -19.49
N ALA A 136 25.97 8.62 -18.78
CA ALA A 136 27.19 9.13 -19.43
C ALA A 136 27.65 8.11 -20.47
N ALA A 137 27.94 8.59 -21.64
CA ALA A 137 28.46 7.75 -22.73
C ALA A 137 29.85 7.18 -22.42
#